data_a9426fed08d95800bf850fc048e072d3
#
_entry.id   a9426fed08d95800bf850fc048e072d3
#
_cell.length_a   1.000
_cell.length_b   1.000
_cell.length_c   1.000
_cell.angle_alpha   90.00
_cell.angle_beta   90.00
_cell.angle_gamma   90.00
#
_symmetry.space_group_name_H-M   'P 1'
#
loop_
_entity.id
_entity.type
_entity.pdbx_description
1 polymer ?
#
loop_
_entity_poly.entity_id
_entity_poly.type
_entity_poly.pdbx_seq_one_letter_code
_entity_poly.pdbx_strand_id
1 'polypeptide(L)'
;LSGSEKIYKAHTKFKFVRNRNFEVYGEEKNMIFHYAGKYNGDESSLPYKEHHPNATPFKEPEDTKKLSLIANVGCILIMGILAIPFLILGIEYIPDNAIWMMIGGICGGLSLLPHELLHAICYKKDVYMYNDLAHMLMFVVGTEDMSKGRFIFMCLCPNLILGIIPYILFLIFPQFVGLGLFGIICIGMGFGDYLNIYNAIKQMPKNSKTYLCGMHSYWYL
;
A
#
# COMPACT_ATOMS: atom_id res chain seq x y z
N LEU A 1 -8.69 24.60 -36.74
CA LEU A 1 -7.25 24.79 -36.61
C LEU A 1 -6.96 25.39 -35.23
N SER A 2 -6.43 24.65 -34.35
CA SER A 2 -5.45 24.87 -33.31
C SER A 2 -5.73 23.91 -32.12
N GLY A 3 -5.00 22.81 -32.13
CA GLY A 3 -4.89 21.92 -30.97
C GLY A 3 -4.11 22.60 -29.89
N SER A 4 -4.69 22.70 -28.71
CA SER A 4 -3.97 23.05 -27.49
C SER A 4 -3.41 21.77 -26.87
N GLU A 5 -2.17 21.43 -27.18
CA GLU A 5 -1.35 20.53 -26.38
C GLU A 5 -1.21 21.13 -24.98
N LYS A 6 -1.94 20.59 -24.02
CA LYS A 6 -1.66 20.84 -22.62
C LYS A 6 -0.43 20.05 -22.19
N ILE A 7 0.72 20.73 -22.23
CA ILE A 7 1.97 20.24 -21.68
C ILE A 7 1.81 20.18 -20.15
N TYR A 8 1.63 18.97 -19.63
CA TYR A 8 1.76 18.72 -18.18
C TYR A 8 3.24 18.84 -17.81
N LYS A 9 3.62 19.95 -17.22
CA LYS A 9 4.93 20.08 -16.55
C LYS A 9 4.89 19.27 -15.27
N ALA A 10 5.34 18.02 -15.33
CA ALA A 10 5.69 17.25 -14.15
C ALA A 10 7.01 17.79 -13.58
N HIS A 11 6.94 18.46 -12.45
CA HIS A 11 8.14 18.93 -11.73
C HIS A 11 8.50 17.92 -10.65
N THR A 12 9.66 17.39 -10.81
CA THR A 12 10.57 16.64 -9.94
C THR A 12 10.62 15.13 -10.25
N LYS A 13 11.58 14.76 -11.11
CA LYS A 13 11.92 13.36 -11.37
C LYS A 13 12.96 12.91 -10.35
N PHE A 14 12.56 12.11 -9.38
CA PHE A 14 13.52 11.30 -8.63
C PHE A 14 13.77 10.01 -9.42
N LYS A 15 14.99 9.85 -9.94
CA LYS A 15 15.39 8.67 -10.66
C LYS A 15 16.04 7.70 -9.67
N PHE A 16 15.29 6.74 -9.16
CA PHE A 16 15.87 5.64 -8.37
C PHE A 16 16.32 4.55 -9.35
N VAL A 17 17.60 4.57 -9.73
CA VAL A 17 18.19 3.54 -10.61
C VAL A 17 18.63 2.37 -9.75
N ARG A 18 17.89 1.27 -9.78
CA ARG A 18 18.34 0.00 -9.22
C ARG A 18 19.10 -0.77 -10.27
N ASN A 19 20.44 -0.66 -10.24
CA ASN A 19 21.32 -1.51 -11.04
C ASN A 19 21.28 -2.95 -10.50
N ARG A 20 20.67 -3.88 -11.22
CA ARG A 20 20.93 -5.32 -11.10
C ARG A 20 21.50 -5.77 -12.44
N ASN A 21 22.81 -5.90 -12.50
CA ASN A 21 23.47 -6.59 -13.59
C ASN A 21 23.12 -8.08 -13.54
N PHE A 22 22.19 -8.50 -14.39
CA PHE A 22 22.10 -9.84 -14.93
C PHE A 22 21.75 -9.67 -16.40
N GLU A 23 22.75 -9.88 -17.25
CA GLU A 23 22.57 -9.98 -18.68
C GLU A 23 21.72 -11.21 -19.01
N VAL A 24 20.49 -11.01 -19.49
CA VAL A 24 19.79 -11.93 -20.36
C VAL A 24 18.90 -11.09 -21.29
N TYR A 25 19.01 -11.34 -22.56
CA TYR A 25 18.37 -10.74 -23.71
C TYR A 25 16.92 -10.27 -23.50
N GLY A 26 16.72 -8.97 -23.63
CA GLY A 26 15.46 -8.24 -23.54
C GLY A 26 15.70 -6.96 -22.75
N GLU A 27 15.47 -5.79 -23.31
CA GLU A 27 15.56 -4.52 -22.59
C GLU A 27 14.61 -4.57 -21.37
N GLU A 28 15.12 -4.98 -20.22
CA GLU A 28 14.40 -4.78 -18.96
C GLU A 28 14.39 -3.28 -18.67
N LYS A 29 13.29 -2.64 -19.03
CA LYS A 29 13.04 -1.25 -18.69
C LYS A 29 13.09 -1.14 -17.16
N ASN A 30 14.12 -0.47 -16.64
CA ASN A 30 14.25 -0.23 -15.21
C ASN A 30 12.98 0.46 -14.67
N MET A 31 12.49 0.02 -13.51
CA MET A 31 11.39 0.66 -12.81
C MET A 31 11.71 2.13 -12.56
N ILE A 32 10.80 3.02 -12.94
CA ILE A 32 10.87 4.45 -12.65
C ILE A 32 9.77 4.78 -11.66
N PHE A 33 10.17 5.34 -10.52
CA PHE A 33 9.24 5.88 -9.54
C PHE A 33 8.88 7.32 -9.91
N HIS A 34 7.59 7.59 -10.03
CA HIS A 34 7.05 8.90 -10.36
C HIS A 34 6.23 9.43 -9.18
N TYR A 35 6.61 10.59 -8.65
CA TYR A 35 5.73 11.31 -7.75
C TYR A 35 4.76 12.15 -8.60
N ALA A 36 3.49 11.75 -8.62
CA ALA A 36 2.45 12.38 -9.44
C ALA A 36 1.77 13.59 -8.73
N GLY A 37 2.02 13.76 -7.42
CA GLY A 37 1.49 14.88 -6.66
C GLY A 37 0.11 14.63 -6.07
N LYS A 38 -0.68 15.69 -5.93
CA LYS A 38 -2.00 15.62 -5.30
C LYS A 38 -3.01 14.93 -6.22
N TYR A 39 -3.69 13.92 -5.69
CA TYR A 39 -4.85 13.31 -6.34
C TYR A 39 -6.05 14.28 -6.28
N ASN A 40 -6.70 14.46 -7.40
CA ASN A 40 -7.82 15.41 -7.55
C ASN A 40 -9.20 14.79 -7.38
N GLY A 41 -9.27 13.48 -7.05
CA GLY A 41 -10.52 12.73 -6.95
C GLY A 41 -11.06 12.23 -8.28
N ASP A 42 -10.36 12.48 -9.39
CA ASP A 42 -10.75 12.03 -10.72
C ASP A 42 -9.93 10.78 -11.12
N GLU A 43 -10.59 9.64 -11.18
CA GLU A 43 -9.96 8.36 -11.54
C GLU A 43 -9.42 8.37 -12.97
N SER A 44 -9.95 9.20 -13.87
CA SER A 44 -9.43 9.33 -15.23
C SER A 44 -8.02 9.92 -15.30
N SER A 45 -7.56 10.55 -14.21
CA SER A 45 -6.19 11.08 -14.08
C SER A 45 -5.16 10.03 -13.67
N LEU A 46 -5.61 8.83 -13.29
CA LEU A 46 -4.75 7.73 -12.87
C LEU A 46 -4.19 6.97 -14.07
N PRO A 47 -3.09 6.23 -13.90
CA PRO A 47 -2.55 5.37 -14.94
C PRO A 47 -3.60 4.39 -15.45
N TYR A 48 -3.85 4.44 -16.75
CA TYR A 48 -4.79 3.56 -17.43
C TYR A 48 -4.04 2.47 -18.21
N LYS A 49 -4.64 1.30 -18.25
CA LYS A 49 -4.20 0.20 -19.09
C LYS A 49 -5.39 -0.37 -19.85
N GLU A 50 -5.21 -0.62 -21.14
CA GLU A 50 -6.19 -1.38 -21.92
C GLU A 50 -6.38 -2.76 -21.31
N HIS A 51 -7.65 -3.17 -21.17
CA HIS A 51 -7.98 -4.44 -20.53
C HIS A 51 -7.53 -5.62 -21.40
N HIS A 52 -6.95 -6.63 -20.76
CA HIS A 52 -6.69 -7.89 -21.42
C HIS A 52 -8.00 -8.55 -21.88
N PRO A 53 -8.00 -9.31 -23.00
CA PRO A 53 -9.12 -10.14 -23.35
C PRO A 53 -9.48 -11.05 -22.17
N ASN A 54 -10.76 -11.15 -21.84
CA ASN A 54 -11.28 -11.91 -20.71
C ASN A 54 -10.83 -11.45 -19.31
N ALA A 55 -10.35 -10.20 -19.18
CA ALA A 55 -10.06 -9.62 -17.87
C ALA A 55 -11.35 -9.53 -17.05
N THR A 56 -11.27 -10.00 -15.82
CA THR A 56 -12.38 -9.98 -14.85
C THR A 56 -12.05 -9.00 -13.75
N PRO A 57 -12.92 -8.02 -13.46
CA PRO A 57 -12.72 -7.13 -12.32
C PRO A 57 -12.83 -7.91 -11.00
N PHE A 58 -12.12 -7.47 -9.97
CA PHE A 58 -12.35 -7.98 -8.63
C PHE A 58 -13.77 -7.58 -8.19
N LYS A 59 -14.41 -8.49 -7.46
CA LYS A 59 -15.71 -8.20 -6.81
C LYS A 59 -15.44 -7.36 -5.58
N GLU A 60 -15.38 -6.07 -5.78
CA GLU A 60 -15.18 -5.04 -4.76
C GLU A 60 -16.23 -3.92 -4.99
N PRO A 61 -16.51 -3.06 -4.00
CA PRO A 61 -17.40 -1.94 -4.22
C PRO A 61 -16.92 -1.04 -5.36
N GLU A 62 -17.77 -0.78 -6.35
CA GLU A 62 -17.49 0.15 -7.45
C GLU A 62 -17.34 1.61 -6.96
N ASP A 63 -18.07 1.94 -5.88
CA ASP A 63 -18.01 3.26 -5.25
C ASP A 63 -16.79 3.35 -4.33
N THR A 64 -15.81 4.15 -4.73
CA THR A 64 -14.59 4.42 -3.96
C THR A 64 -14.86 4.94 -2.54
N LYS A 65 -15.98 5.67 -2.32
CA LYS A 65 -16.37 6.12 -0.97
C LYS A 65 -16.77 4.94 -0.08
N LYS A 66 -17.50 3.95 -0.63
CA LYS A 66 -17.83 2.71 0.09
C LYS A 66 -16.59 1.90 0.39
N LEU A 67 -15.68 1.78 -0.57
CA LEU A 67 -14.42 1.07 -0.37
C LEU A 67 -13.58 1.74 0.74
N SER A 68 -13.45 3.06 0.70
CA SER A 68 -12.78 3.83 1.74
C SER A 68 -13.44 3.68 3.11
N LEU A 69 -14.78 3.70 3.18
CA LEU A 69 -15.50 3.47 4.44
C LEU A 69 -15.22 2.08 5.02
N ILE A 70 -15.25 1.04 4.18
CA ILE A 70 -14.93 -0.34 4.61
C ILE A 70 -13.49 -0.41 5.12
N ALA A 71 -12.54 0.21 4.41
CA ALA A 71 -11.15 0.24 4.82
C ALA A 71 -10.96 0.95 6.17
N ASN A 72 -11.59 2.11 6.37
CA ASN A 72 -11.48 2.87 7.62
C ASN A 72 -12.15 2.14 8.80
N VAL A 73 -13.33 1.57 8.61
CA VAL A 73 -14.01 0.77 9.66
C VAL A 73 -13.17 -0.45 10.00
N GLY A 74 -12.65 -1.16 9.00
CA GLY A 74 -11.79 -2.32 9.22
C GLY A 74 -10.47 -1.97 9.93
N CYS A 75 -9.86 -0.83 9.57
CA CYS A 75 -8.70 -0.28 10.25
C CYS A 75 -8.99 -0.10 11.76
N ILE A 76 -10.07 0.59 12.12
CA ILE A 76 -10.46 0.84 13.51
C ILE A 76 -10.72 -0.48 14.25
N LEU A 77 -11.41 -1.42 13.62
CA LEU A 77 -11.71 -2.73 14.22
C LEU A 77 -10.43 -3.53 14.50
N ILE A 78 -9.50 -3.59 13.54
CA ILE A 78 -8.22 -4.28 13.74
C ILE A 78 -7.41 -3.61 14.85
N MET A 79 -7.32 -2.28 14.84
CA MET A 79 -6.61 -1.54 15.89
C MET A 79 -7.23 -1.80 17.26
N GLY A 80 -8.56 -1.83 17.37
CA GLY A 80 -9.27 -2.16 18.61
C GLY A 80 -8.98 -3.57 19.11
N ILE A 81 -8.96 -4.56 18.21
CA ILE A 81 -8.61 -5.95 18.56
C ILE A 81 -7.16 -6.04 19.04
N LEU A 82 -6.22 -5.41 18.36
CA LEU A 82 -4.80 -5.43 18.73
C LEU A 82 -4.50 -4.60 19.99
N ALA A 83 -5.34 -3.62 20.31
CA ALA A 83 -5.22 -2.86 21.53
C ALA A 83 -5.47 -3.72 22.79
N ILE A 84 -6.24 -4.80 22.69
CA ILE A 84 -6.54 -5.67 23.83
C ILE A 84 -5.25 -6.31 24.42
N PRO A 85 -4.47 -7.11 23.64
CA PRO A 85 -3.21 -7.64 24.18
C PRO A 85 -2.19 -6.54 24.48
N PHE A 86 -2.21 -5.40 23.75
CA PHE A 86 -1.37 -4.26 24.06
C PHE A 86 -1.64 -3.70 25.47
N LEU A 87 -2.90 -3.54 25.84
CA LEU A 87 -3.26 -3.05 27.17
C LEU A 87 -2.97 -4.11 28.26
N ILE A 88 -3.24 -5.39 28.00
CA ILE A 88 -3.02 -6.46 28.98
C ILE A 88 -1.52 -6.60 29.30
N LEU A 89 -0.65 -6.54 28.30
CA LEU A 89 0.79 -6.80 28.46
C LEU A 89 1.61 -5.54 28.72
N GLY A 90 1.18 -4.40 28.18
CA GLY A 90 1.98 -3.18 28.14
C GLY A 90 1.62 -2.13 29.18
N ILE A 91 0.42 -2.19 29.79
CA ILE A 91 -0.10 -1.11 30.64
C ILE A 91 0.83 -0.74 31.78
N GLU A 92 1.48 -1.71 32.41
CA GLU A 92 2.42 -1.48 33.54
C GLU A 92 3.71 -0.78 33.10
N TYR A 93 4.08 -0.89 31.80
CA TYR A 93 5.29 -0.27 31.26
C TYR A 93 5.05 1.13 30.71
N ILE A 94 3.80 1.56 30.52
CA ILE A 94 3.44 2.87 29.94
C ILE A 94 4.00 4.02 30.75
N PRO A 95 3.89 4.08 32.11
CA PRO A 95 4.38 5.23 32.86
C PRO A 95 5.86 5.52 32.63
N ASP A 96 6.69 4.47 32.61
CA ASP A 96 8.14 4.60 32.45
C ASP A 96 8.57 4.79 30.98
N ASN A 97 7.70 4.44 30.04
CA ASN A 97 7.99 4.47 28.61
C ASN A 97 7.02 5.37 27.81
N ALA A 98 6.36 6.33 28.45
CA ALA A 98 5.36 7.21 27.82
C ALA A 98 5.92 7.97 26.61
N ILE A 99 7.18 8.43 26.69
CA ILE A 99 7.87 9.11 25.58
C ILE A 99 8.01 8.16 24.37
N TRP A 100 8.43 6.91 24.60
CA TRP A 100 8.58 5.92 23.53
C TRP A 100 7.24 5.55 22.89
N MET A 101 6.19 5.45 23.72
CA MET A 101 4.82 5.24 23.24
C MET A 101 4.36 6.41 22.36
N MET A 102 4.61 7.66 22.77
CA MET A 102 4.30 8.85 21.97
C MET A 102 5.06 8.85 20.63
N ILE A 103 6.38 8.57 20.66
CA ILE A 103 7.20 8.44 19.46
C ILE A 103 6.64 7.35 18.55
N GLY A 104 6.31 6.18 19.09
CA GLY A 104 5.70 5.08 18.32
C GLY A 104 4.39 5.48 17.65
N GLY A 105 3.53 6.22 18.36
CA GLY A 105 2.29 6.76 17.79
C GLY A 105 2.51 7.75 16.66
N ILE A 106 3.42 8.72 16.85
CA ILE A 106 3.78 9.70 15.82
C ILE A 106 4.39 9.01 14.60
N CYS A 107 5.38 8.12 14.81
CA CYS A 107 6.00 7.36 13.73
C CYS A 107 4.99 6.49 13.01
N GLY A 108 4.02 5.89 13.73
CA GLY A 108 2.93 5.13 13.14
C GLY A 108 2.07 5.98 12.21
N GLY A 109 1.67 7.17 12.64
CA GLY A 109 0.93 8.11 11.79
C GLY A 109 1.73 8.58 10.56
N LEU A 110 3.05 8.77 10.70
CA LEU A 110 3.93 9.16 9.61
C LEU A 110 4.35 8.01 8.70
N SER A 111 4.04 6.76 9.07
CA SER A 111 4.45 5.58 8.31
C SER A 111 3.71 5.40 6.99
N LEU A 112 2.71 6.23 6.69
CA LEU A 112 1.98 6.20 5.43
C LEU A 112 2.91 6.30 4.21
N LEU A 113 3.87 7.22 4.23
CA LEU A 113 4.84 7.36 3.15
C LEU A 113 5.76 6.13 3.00
N PRO A 114 6.47 5.66 4.03
CA PRO A 114 7.28 4.44 3.90
C PRO A 114 6.44 3.19 3.55
N HIS A 115 5.18 3.11 3.96
CA HIS A 115 4.25 2.05 3.57
C HIS A 115 4.08 2.01 2.03
N GLU A 116 3.75 3.14 1.43
CA GLU A 116 3.57 3.25 -0.02
C GLU A 116 4.89 3.02 -0.80
N LEU A 117 6.02 3.47 -0.25
CA LEU A 117 7.32 3.19 -0.85
C LEU A 117 7.66 1.70 -0.85
N LEU A 118 7.25 0.94 0.17
CA LEU A 118 7.43 -0.51 0.20
C LEU A 118 6.57 -1.20 -0.86
N HIS A 119 5.34 -0.73 -1.14
CA HIS A 119 4.58 -1.18 -2.30
C HIS A 119 5.31 -0.87 -3.61
N ALA A 120 5.77 0.38 -3.77
CA ALA A 120 6.47 0.81 -4.98
C ALA A 120 7.69 -0.05 -5.31
N ILE A 121 8.49 -0.44 -4.31
CA ILE A 121 9.68 -1.29 -4.49
C ILE A 121 9.32 -2.68 -5.06
N CYS A 122 8.09 -3.16 -4.85
CA CYS A 122 7.62 -4.43 -5.37
C CYS A 122 7.30 -4.40 -6.88
N TYR A 123 7.17 -3.22 -7.49
CA TYR A 123 7.00 -3.06 -8.93
C TYR A 123 8.31 -3.22 -9.69
N LYS A 124 8.23 -3.71 -10.93
CA LYS A 124 9.36 -3.82 -11.87
C LYS A 124 9.27 -2.79 -12.99
N LYS A 125 8.07 -2.23 -13.22
CA LYS A 125 7.78 -1.21 -14.22
C LYS A 125 7.47 0.12 -13.54
N ASP A 126 7.10 1.12 -14.33
CA ASP A 126 6.77 2.45 -13.86
C ASP A 126 5.64 2.40 -12.84
N VAL A 127 5.83 3.14 -11.73
CA VAL A 127 4.87 3.25 -10.63
C VAL A 127 4.70 4.72 -10.25
N TYR A 128 3.48 5.10 -9.96
CA TYR A 128 3.08 6.49 -9.71
C TYR A 128 2.54 6.60 -8.29
N MET A 129 3.10 7.51 -7.51
CA MET A 129 2.63 7.81 -6.16
C MET A 129 1.80 9.08 -6.17
N TYR A 130 0.63 8.99 -5.58
CA TYR A 130 -0.31 10.09 -5.36
C TYR A 130 -0.50 10.33 -3.87
N ASN A 131 -0.86 11.56 -3.51
CA ASN A 131 -1.31 11.89 -2.17
C ASN A 131 -2.62 12.69 -2.21
N ASP A 132 -3.42 12.50 -1.18
CA ASP A 132 -4.53 13.36 -0.81
C ASP A 132 -4.53 13.51 0.71
N LEU A 133 -3.63 14.38 1.19
CA LEU A 133 -3.42 14.57 2.63
C LEU A 133 -4.65 15.14 3.35
N ALA A 134 -5.59 15.76 2.61
CA ALA A 134 -6.84 16.24 3.19
C ALA A 134 -7.73 15.07 3.67
N HIS A 135 -7.63 13.92 3.01
CA HIS A 135 -8.32 12.69 3.38
C HIS A 135 -7.39 11.64 4.01
N MET A 136 -6.17 12.04 4.38
CA MET A 136 -5.11 11.16 4.92
C MET A 136 -4.86 9.94 4.01
N LEU A 137 -4.92 10.16 2.71
CA LEU A 137 -4.75 9.12 1.70
C LEU A 137 -3.43 9.33 0.97
N MET A 138 -2.68 8.26 0.84
CA MET A 138 -1.53 8.14 -0.06
C MET A 138 -1.60 6.77 -0.69
N PHE A 139 -1.25 6.66 -1.97
CA PHE A 139 -1.30 5.37 -2.65
C PHE A 139 -0.38 5.35 -3.86
N VAL A 140 0.05 4.17 -4.24
CA VAL A 140 0.82 3.93 -5.46
C VAL A 140 0.01 3.13 -6.46
N VAL A 141 0.11 3.51 -7.72
CA VAL A 141 -0.54 2.82 -8.84
C VAL A 141 0.50 2.50 -9.90
N GLY A 142 0.53 1.26 -10.33
CA GLY A 142 1.29 0.80 -11.48
C GLY A 142 0.46 -0.19 -12.28
N THR A 143 0.52 -0.10 -13.60
CA THR A 143 -0.28 -0.94 -14.52
C THR A 143 0.44 -2.23 -14.92
N GLU A 144 1.44 -2.64 -14.14
CA GLU A 144 2.22 -3.86 -14.37
C GLU A 144 1.39 -5.12 -14.10
N ASP A 145 1.52 -6.12 -14.99
CA ASP A 145 0.95 -7.43 -14.73
C ASP A 145 1.77 -8.18 -13.70
N MET A 146 1.12 -8.62 -12.64
CA MET A 146 1.73 -9.39 -11.57
C MET A 146 1.11 -10.79 -11.47
N SER A 147 1.91 -11.79 -11.16
CA SER A 147 1.36 -13.08 -10.74
C SER A 147 0.61 -12.93 -9.41
N LYS A 148 -0.37 -13.81 -9.16
CA LYS A 148 -1.13 -13.84 -7.90
C LYS A 148 -0.23 -13.79 -6.66
N GLY A 149 0.83 -14.60 -6.62
CA GLY A 149 1.75 -14.63 -5.48
C GLY A 149 2.53 -13.34 -5.30
N ARG A 150 2.96 -12.70 -6.39
CA ARG A 150 3.69 -11.43 -6.33
C ARG A 150 2.78 -10.28 -5.88
N PHE A 151 1.53 -10.26 -6.32
CA PHE A 151 0.53 -9.28 -5.88
C PHE A 151 0.25 -9.41 -4.38
N ILE A 152 0.04 -10.65 -3.89
CA ILE A 152 -0.15 -10.91 -2.45
C ILE A 152 1.08 -10.48 -1.66
N PHE A 153 2.29 -10.78 -2.14
CA PHE A 153 3.53 -10.34 -1.50
C PHE A 153 3.65 -8.80 -1.46
N MET A 154 3.30 -8.12 -2.56
CA MET A 154 3.30 -6.66 -2.63
C MET A 154 2.37 -6.06 -1.56
N CYS A 155 1.13 -6.55 -1.45
CA CYS A 155 0.19 -6.10 -0.43
C CYS A 155 0.65 -6.44 0.99
N LEU A 156 1.31 -7.58 1.20
CA LEU A 156 1.75 -8.00 2.53
C LEU A 156 3.02 -7.28 3.00
N CYS A 157 3.90 -6.91 2.09
CA CYS A 157 5.27 -6.43 2.38
C CYS A 157 5.31 -5.26 3.38
N PRO A 158 4.61 -4.12 3.19
CA PRO A 158 4.64 -3.03 4.16
C PRO A 158 4.02 -3.43 5.50
N ASN A 159 2.94 -4.19 5.47
CA ASN A 159 2.26 -4.66 6.67
C ASN A 159 3.14 -5.58 7.52
N LEU A 160 3.93 -6.44 6.87
CA LEU A 160 4.87 -7.32 7.55
C LEU A 160 5.99 -6.52 8.20
N ILE A 161 6.60 -5.60 7.45
CA ILE A 161 7.81 -4.87 7.89
C ILE A 161 7.47 -3.82 8.94
N LEU A 162 6.44 -2.99 8.68
CA LEU A 162 6.12 -1.85 9.53
C LEU A 162 5.09 -2.20 10.63
N GLY A 163 4.27 -3.22 10.43
CA GLY A 163 3.20 -3.57 11.35
C GLY A 163 3.50 -4.83 12.15
N ILE A 164 3.48 -5.98 11.50
CA ILE A 164 3.48 -7.30 12.13
C ILE A 164 4.77 -7.54 12.93
N ILE A 165 5.94 -7.27 12.34
CA ILE A 165 7.23 -7.48 13.01
C ILE A 165 7.36 -6.60 14.27
N PRO A 166 7.14 -5.27 14.24
CA PRO A 166 7.18 -4.44 15.43
C PRO A 166 6.17 -4.88 16.51
N TYR A 167 4.96 -5.27 16.10
CA TYR A 167 3.95 -5.72 17.06
C TYR A 167 4.32 -7.07 17.71
N ILE A 168 4.88 -8.01 16.96
CA ILE A 168 5.38 -9.28 17.54
C ILE A 168 6.54 -9.02 18.51
N LEU A 169 7.44 -8.09 18.18
CA LEU A 169 8.53 -7.71 19.08
C LEU A 169 7.97 -7.14 20.40
N PHE A 170 6.92 -6.34 20.35
CA PHE A 170 6.24 -5.89 21.56
C PHE A 170 5.60 -7.06 22.32
N LEU A 171 4.95 -8.01 21.66
CA LEU A 171 4.34 -9.16 22.36
C LEU A 171 5.38 -10.02 23.09
N ILE A 172 6.61 -10.09 22.58
CA ILE A 172 7.72 -10.81 23.20
C ILE A 172 8.37 -9.97 24.31
N PHE A 173 8.48 -8.66 24.09
CA PHE A 173 9.13 -7.70 24.99
C PHE A 173 8.18 -6.54 25.29
N PRO A 174 7.22 -6.70 26.24
CA PRO A 174 6.16 -5.72 26.48
C PRO A 174 6.64 -4.33 26.93
N GLN A 175 7.87 -4.21 27.43
CA GLN A 175 8.48 -2.91 27.74
C GLN A 175 8.66 -2.02 26.50
N PHE A 176 8.64 -2.57 25.28
CA PHE A 176 8.72 -1.81 24.03
C PHE A 176 7.34 -1.31 23.56
N VAL A 177 6.61 -0.63 24.47
CA VAL A 177 5.26 -0.09 24.19
C VAL A 177 5.20 0.80 22.96
N GLY A 178 6.30 1.51 22.62
CA GLY A 178 6.40 2.30 21.40
C GLY A 178 6.29 1.45 20.14
N LEU A 179 6.96 0.29 20.07
CA LEU A 179 6.83 -0.66 18.96
C LEU A 179 5.44 -1.28 18.90
N GLY A 180 4.82 -1.54 20.07
CA GLY A 180 3.45 -2.04 20.15
C GLY A 180 2.46 -1.09 19.51
N LEU A 181 2.47 0.19 19.90
CA LEU A 181 1.58 1.20 19.35
C LEU A 181 1.87 1.48 17.87
N PHE A 182 3.15 1.59 17.49
CA PHE A 182 3.56 1.71 16.10
C PHE A 182 3.00 0.55 15.24
N GLY A 183 3.19 -0.68 15.69
CA GLY A 183 2.71 -1.87 15.01
C GLY A 183 1.19 -1.91 14.87
N ILE A 184 0.43 -1.57 15.93
CA ILE A 184 -1.04 -1.48 15.90
C ILE A 184 -1.50 -0.53 14.80
N ILE A 185 -0.93 0.68 14.75
CA ILE A 185 -1.29 1.70 13.76
C ILE A 185 -0.98 1.20 12.34
N CYS A 186 0.24 0.68 12.13
CA CYS A 186 0.66 0.20 10.80
C CYS A 186 -0.16 -1.00 10.32
N ILE A 187 -0.49 -1.96 11.19
CA ILE A 187 -1.36 -3.09 10.84
C ILE A 187 -2.76 -2.60 10.49
N GLY A 188 -3.30 -1.66 11.27
CA GLY A 188 -4.63 -1.09 11.01
C GLY A 188 -4.69 -0.38 9.65
N MET A 189 -3.72 0.49 9.35
CA MET A 189 -3.67 1.22 8.08
C MET A 189 -3.60 0.29 6.85
N GLY A 190 -3.03 -0.89 6.98
CA GLY A 190 -2.95 -1.89 5.93
C GLY A 190 -4.25 -2.63 5.63
N PHE A 191 -5.40 -2.23 6.18
CA PHE A 191 -6.66 -2.97 5.96
C PHE A 191 -7.04 -3.10 4.48
N GLY A 192 -6.80 -2.07 3.67
CA GLY A 192 -7.00 -2.12 2.22
C GLY A 192 -6.19 -3.23 1.54
N ASP A 193 -4.96 -3.44 1.98
CA ASP A 193 -4.11 -4.51 1.47
C ASP A 193 -4.65 -5.89 1.83
N TYR A 194 -5.19 -6.06 3.04
CA TYR A 194 -5.81 -7.32 3.45
C TYR A 194 -7.05 -7.64 2.64
N LEU A 195 -7.83 -6.63 2.24
CA LEU A 195 -8.94 -6.81 1.30
C LEU A 195 -8.43 -7.26 -0.07
N ASN A 196 -7.36 -6.66 -0.57
CA ASN A 196 -6.72 -7.04 -1.82
C ASN A 196 -6.17 -8.47 -1.78
N ILE A 197 -5.53 -8.87 -0.68
CA ILE A 197 -5.07 -10.24 -0.44
C ILE A 197 -6.25 -11.22 -0.42
N TYR A 198 -7.30 -10.88 0.32
CA TYR A 198 -8.51 -11.69 0.40
C TYR A 198 -9.14 -11.90 -0.99
N ASN A 199 -9.31 -10.81 -1.75
CA ASN A 199 -9.84 -10.84 -3.10
C ASN A 199 -8.96 -11.70 -4.03
N ALA A 200 -7.64 -11.52 -3.97
CA ALA A 200 -6.72 -12.32 -4.77
C ALA A 200 -6.81 -13.82 -4.42
N ILE A 201 -6.88 -14.17 -3.14
CA ILE A 201 -6.98 -15.56 -2.70
C ILE A 201 -8.29 -16.19 -3.18
N LYS A 202 -9.41 -15.48 -3.04
CA LYS A 202 -10.77 -16.00 -3.30
C LYS A 202 -11.16 -15.98 -4.77
N GLN A 203 -10.70 -14.99 -5.54
CA GLN A 203 -11.23 -14.75 -6.88
C GLN A 203 -10.25 -15.15 -7.99
N MET A 204 -8.94 -15.06 -7.73
CA MET A 204 -7.95 -15.41 -8.75
C MET A 204 -7.67 -16.90 -8.81
N PRO A 205 -7.83 -17.54 -10.00
CA PRO A 205 -7.39 -18.91 -10.21
C PRO A 205 -5.88 -19.09 -10.06
N LYS A 206 -5.44 -20.34 -9.99
CA LYS A 206 -4.01 -20.66 -10.05
C LYS A 206 -3.46 -20.25 -11.42
N ASN A 207 -2.24 -19.69 -11.42
CA ASN A 207 -1.52 -19.19 -12.61
C ASN A 207 -2.13 -17.94 -13.28
N SER A 208 -3.17 -17.32 -12.70
CA SER A 208 -3.68 -16.04 -13.20
C SER A 208 -2.73 -14.90 -12.88
N LYS A 209 -2.88 -13.81 -13.64
CA LYS A 209 -2.20 -12.54 -13.42
C LYS A 209 -3.22 -11.47 -13.04
N THR A 210 -2.76 -10.44 -12.35
CA THR A 210 -3.55 -9.26 -11.98
C THR A 210 -2.80 -7.98 -12.33
N TYR A 211 -3.54 -6.92 -12.53
CA TYR A 211 -3.04 -5.56 -12.73
C TYR A 211 -4.03 -4.54 -12.17
N LEU A 212 -3.53 -3.33 -11.91
CA LEU A 212 -4.35 -2.19 -11.53
C LEU A 212 -4.70 -1.37 -12.80
N CYS A 213 -5.93 -0.89 -12.86
CA CYS A 213 -6.38 0.09 -13.83
C CYS A 213 -7.20 1.14 -13.06
N GLY A 214 -6.66 2.36 -12.94
CA GLY A 214 -7.18 3.32 -11.97
C GLY A 214 -7.05 2.80 -10.54
N MET A 215 -8.14 2.85 -9.78
CA MET A 215 -8.22 2.35 -8.40
C MET A 215 -8.65 0.88 -8.30
N HIS A 216 -8.98 0.24 -9.41
CA HIS A 216 -9.56 -1.11 -9.43
C HIS A 216 -8.58 -2.17 -9.90
N SER A 217 -8.71 -3.36 -9.32
CA SER A 217 -7.92 -4.54 -9.68
C SER A 217 -8.68 -5.42 -10.66
N TYR A 218 -7.94 -5.95 -11.64
CA TYR A 218 -8.45 -6.90 -12.64
C TYR A 218 -7.54 -8.11 -12.69
N TRP A 219 -8.10 -9.28 -12.97
CA TRP A 219 -7.33 -10.50 -13.19
C TRP A 219 -7.71 -11.20 -14.49
N TYR A 220 -6.80 -12.00 -15.04
CA TYR A 220 -6.98 -12.78 -16.26
C TYR A 220 -6.10 -14.04 -16.21
N LEU A 221 -6.41 -15.03 -17.07
CA LEU A 221 -5.66 -16.26 -17.27
C LEU A 221 -4.65 -16.15 -18.40
#